data_2510f0337ef9dd1e583bf387fcaee106
#
_entry.id   2510f0337ef9dd1e583bf387fcaee106
#
_cell.length_a   1.000
_cell.length_b   1.000
_cell.length_c   1.000
_cell.angle_alpha   90.00
_cell.angle_beta   90.00
_cell.angle_gamma   90.00
#
_symmetry.space_group_name_H-M   'P 1'
#
loop_
_entity.id
_entity.type
_entity.pdbx_description
1 polymer ?
#
loop_
_entity_poly.entity_id
_entity_poly.type
_entity_poly.pdbx_seq_one_letter_code
_entity_poly.pdbx_strand_id
1 'polypeptide(L)'
;MRITNTMMTNTTMRNVNKSKNNLYTTEQQMSSQKKISKPSDDPIIAIRALSLRTSLTEVEQYLKKNVPDAGAWLTLTETSLNNMDGIYKDIIKYCTQGSTDSYETTNRSAIIQSIQQLRDAMYAEGNADSSGRYIFTGYRTDRALTFQNDAEVAGLSYRIKQSFKGSDFTTTKYMKNGVDINNVASIKASDTPETQEVYRIRLAYDDCAYDAADAASLPQITVDGQAYAGTIQAVSTSELEAIMTAGNLADNTAYYVYDKGELVFSKASQQALGNSQIDVSYRKDSFAKGDIRPEHYFDCEDLTNGQVYSMSSKTGDDSQDIEYTINFSQNLKVNSRATDVLSYNIGRDLDDLVNSLSSVMNIEEKISRLKDMKNSDMYAGQTDELESMIEAANKELDYAKNNMEALFAKGITQMKGYQSTVNTELSDVGSREVRLTLTKTRLTQQQTTFKDLKSKNEDVELEDIAVDFAAAETVYNAAIATASKTVRQSLLDYL
;
A
#
# COMPACT_ATOMS: atom_id res chain seq x y z
N MET A 1 33.15 -33.21 -78.69
CA MET A 1 34.25 -33.12 -77.67
C MET A 1 34.74 -34.51 -77.38
N ARG A 2 36.05 -34.81 -77.54
CA ARG A 2 36.63 -36.10 -77.07
C ARG A 2 36.74 -36.04 -75.55
N ILE A 3 36.05 -36.92 -74.86
CA ILE A 3 36.13 -37.04 -73.42
C ILE A 3 37.39 -37.87 -73.14
N THR A 4 38.40 -37.31 -72.47
CA THR A 4 39.58 -37.99 -72.11
C THR A 4 39.35 -38.86 -70.88
N ASN A 5 40.09 -40.00 -70.74
CA ASN A 5 40.02 -40.88 -69.55
C ASN A 5 40.20 -40.08 -68.23
N THR A 6 41.11 -39.13 -68.21
CA THR A 6 41.37 -38.27 -67.07
C THR A 6 40.09 -37.38 -66.71
N MET A 7 39.37 -36.86 -67.72
CA MET A 7 38.13 -36.16 -67.47
C MET A 7 37.04 -37.05 -66.90
N MET A 8 36.95 -38.29 -67.37
CA MET A 8 35.99 -39.28 -66.90
C MET A 8 36.28 -39.66 -65.45
N THR A 9 37.53 -39.99 -65.13
CA THR A 9 38.01 -40.31 -63.77
C THR A 9 37.74 -39.13 -62.80
N ASN A 10 38.15 -37.90 -63.17
CA ASN A 10 37.90 -36.72 -62.34
C ASN A 10 36.44 -36.42 -62.10
N THR A 11 35.56 -36.66 -63.10
CA THR A 11 34.11 -36.49 -62.96
C THR A 11 33.53 -37.57 -62.03
N THR A 12 33.99 -38.81 -62.17
CA THR A 12 33.58 -39.92 -61.33
C THR A 12 33.98 -39.66 -59.85
N MET A 13 35.22 -39.25 -59.63
CA MET A 13 35.73 -38.95 -58.30
C MET A 13 34.92 -37.74 -57.66
N ARG A 14 34.59 -36.73 -58.46
CA ARG A 14 33.70 -35.65 -57.96
C ARG A 14 32.32 -36.13 -57.58
N ASN A 15 31.72 -37.07 -58.36
CA ASN A 15 30.45 -37.67 -58.08
C ASN A 15 30.47 -38.54 -56.81
N VAL A 16 31.51 -39.34 -56.62
CA VAL A 16 31.70 -40.12 -55.40
C VAL A 16 31.85 -39.22 -54.18
N ASN A 17 32.67 -38.19 -54.28
CA ASN A 17 32.83 -37.23 -53.20
C ASN A 17 31.50 -36.47 -52.87
N LYS A 18 30.70 -36.13 -53.86
CA LYS A 18 29.40 -35.53 -53.66
C LYS A 18 28.44 -36.49 -52.95
N SER A 19 28.38 -37.78 -53.39
CA SER A 19 27.56 -38.82 -52.75
C SER A 19 28.00 -39.08 -51.31
N LYS A 20 29.36 -39.11 -51.04
CA LYS A 20 29.91 -39.24 -49.70
C LYS A 20 29.51 -38.06 -48.79
N ASN A 21 29.59 -36.84 -49.30
CA ASN A 21 29.17 -35.68 -48.52
C ASN A 21 27.68 -35.69 -48.22
N ASN A 22 26.84 -36.09 -49.15
CA ASN A 22 25.40 -36.27 -48.91
C ASN A 22 25.13 -37.31 -47.83
N LEU A 23 25.76 -38.50 -47.93
CA LEU A 23 25.64 -39.53 -46.91
C LEU A 23 26.06 -39.03 -45.52
N TYR A 24 27.19 -38.33 -45.43
CA TYR A 24 27.68 -37.75 -44.18
C TYR A 24 26.70 -36.70 -43.61
N THR A 25 26.10 -35.87 -44.48
CA THR A 25 25.10 -34.87 -44.05
C THR A 25 23.84 -35.54 -43.52
N THR A 26 23.30 -36.53 -44.23
CA THR A 26 22.11 -37.29 -43.78
C THR A 26 22.36 -38.08 -42.51
N GLU A 27 23.58 -38.67 -42.32
CA GLU A 27 24.00 -39.32 -41.09
C GLU A 27 24.04 -38.34 -39.90
N GLN A 28 24.62 -37.14 -40.10
CA GLN A 28 24.59 -36.09 -39.08
C GLN A 28 23.20 -35.62 -38.74
N GLN A 29 22.33 -35.42 -39.73
CA GLN A 29 20.93 -35.05 -39.53
C GLN A 29 20.16 -36.15 -38.79
N MET A 30 20.36 -37.40 -39.11
CA MET A 30 19.76 -38.54 -38.43
C MET A 30 20.25 -38.66 -36.96
N SER A 31 21.54 -38.47 -36.70
CA SER A 31 22.13 -38.52 -35.37
C SER A 31 21.71 -37.35 -34.49
N SER A 32 21.67 -36.14 -35.05
CA SER A 32 21.33 -34.90 -34.29
C SER A 32 19.83 -34.60 -34.27
N GLN A 33 19.04 -35.25 -35.13
CA GLN A 33 17.63 -34.96 -35.39
C GLN A 33 17.37 -33.48 -35.79
N LYS A 34 18.41 -32.81 -36.33
CA LYS A 34 18.37 -31.41 -36.78
C LYS A 34 18.64 -31.29 -38.26
N LYS A 35 17.89 -30.37 -38.93
CA LYS A 35 18.07 -30.06 -40.36
C LYS A 35 19.44 -29.48 -40.67
N ILE A 36 19.96 -28.66 -39.74
CA ILE A 36 21.27 -28.03 -39.89
C ILE A 36 22.12 -28.25 -38.64
N SER A 37 23.41 -28.47 -38.82
CA SER A 37 24.40 -28.59 -37.73
C SER A 37 25.12 -27.27 -37.49
N LYS A 38 25.31 -26.48 -38.53
CA LYS A 38 26.04 -25.19 -38.50
C LYS A 38 25.23 -24.11 -39.24
N PRO A 39 25.32 -22.82 -38.83
CA PRO A 39 24.69 -21.74 -39.54
C PRO A 39 25.07 -21.60 -41.03
N SER A 40 26.25 -22.13 -41.40
CA SER A 40 26.74 -22.15 -42.79
C SER A 40 25.99 -23.16 -43.69
N ASP A 41 25.31 -24.16 -43.10
CA ASP A 41 24.65 -25.21 -43.86
C ASP A 41 23.40 -24.68 -44.56
N ASP A 42 22.59 -23.91 -43.85
CA ASP A 42 21.48 -23.10 -44.39
C ASP A 42 21.28 -21.83 -43.56
N PRO A 43 21.76 -20.68 -44.07
CA PRO A 43 21.62 -19.40 -43.35
C PRO A 43 20.18 -18.95 -43.11
N ILE A 44 19.22 -19.36 -43.96
CA ILE A 44 17.79 -18.96 -43.82
C ILE A 44 17.17 -19.70 -42.64
N ILE A 45 17.37 -21.00 -42.56
CA ILE A 45 16.90 -21.81 -41.42
C ILE A 45 17.57 -21.32 -40.13
N ALA A 46 18.87 -21.05 -40.16
CA ALA A 46 19.66 -20.59 -39.01
C ALA A 46 19.12 -19.24 -38.45
N ILE A 47 18.84 -18.24 -39.32
CA ILE A 47 18.31 -16.94 -38.91
C ILE A 47 16.93 -17.12 -38.32
N ARG A 48 16.03 -17.91 -38.94
CA ARG A 48 14.69 -18.19 -38.39
C ARG A 48 14.75 -18.91 -37.07
N ALA A 49 15.65 -19.90 -36.92
CA ALA A 49 15.87 -20.62 -35.67
C ALA A 49 16.30 -19.69 -34.55
N LEU A 50 17.25 -18.79 -34.82
CA LEU A 50 17.72 -17.81 -33.84
C LEU A 50 16.60 -16.88 -33.40
N SER A 51 15.83 -16.32 -34.35
CA SER A 51 14.68 -15.47 -34.05
C SER A 51 13.64 -16.19 -33.19
N LEU A 52 13.25 -17.43 -33.54
CA LEU A 52 12.30 -18.22 -32.78
C LEU A 52 12.79 -18.58 -31.37
N ARG A 53 14.09 -18.87 -31.24
CA ARG A 53 14.71 -19.14 -29.91
C ARG A 53 14.69 -17.87 -29.05
N THR A 54 15.01 -16.71 -29.59
CA THR A 54 14.94 -15.43 -28.87
C THR A 54 13.52 -15.16 -28.39
N SER A 55 12.53 -15.22 -29.30
CA SER A 55 11.12 -15.00 -28.94
C SER A 55 10.63 -16.03 -27.91
N LEU A 56 11.04 -17.30 -28.02
CA LEU A 56 10.68 -18.32 -27.03
C LEU A 56 11.30 -18.02 -25.66
N THR A 57 12.55 -17.59 -25.62
CA THR A 57 13.23 -17.23 -24.36
C THR A 57 12.56 -16.03 -23.68
N GLU A 58 12.17 -15.02 -24.47
CA GLU A 58 11.46 -13.85 -23.96
C GLU A 58 10.09 -14.23 -23.38
N VAL A 59 9.30 -15.03 -24.13
CA VAL A 59 8.01 -15.54 -23.63
C VAL A 59 8.19 -16.40 -22.38
N GLU A 60 9.23 -17.24 -22.32
CA GLU A 60 9.52 -18.04 -21.12
C GLU A 60 9.90 -17.19 -19.93
N GLN A 61 10.63 -16.10 -20.13
CA GLN A 61 10.95 -15.15 -19.05
C GLN A 61 9.67 -14.51 -18.49
N TYR A 62 8.79 -14.02 -19.36
CA TYR A 62 7.51 -13.46 -18.90
C TYR A 62 6.67 -14.50 -18.15
N LEU A 63 6.55 -15.71 -18.71
CA LEU A 63 5.68 -16.75 -18.18
C LEU A 63 6.19 -17.37 -16.88
N LYS A 64 7.52 -17.55 -16.74
CA LYS A 64 8.13 -18.25 -15.61
C LYS A 64 8.61 -17.34 -14.48
N LYS A 65 8.80 -16.03 -14.75
CA LYS A 65 9.29 -15.07 -13.75
C LYS A 65 8.32 -13.90 -13.55
N ASN A 66 8.15 -13.06 -14.57
CA ASN A 66 7.43 -11.80 -14.39
C ASN A 66 5.95 -11.98 -14.01
N VAL A 67 5.26 -12.90 -14.68
CA VAL A 67 3.84 -13.18 -14.41
C VAL A 67 3.62 -13.82 -13.03
N PRO A 68 4.39 -14.84 -12.60
CA PRO A 68 4.28 -15.36 -11.25
C PRO A 68 4.61 -14.34 -10.15
N ASP A 69 5.66 -13.53 -10.33
CA ASP A 69 6.04 -12.51 -9.35
C ASP A 69 4.95 -11.44 -9.21
N ALA A 70 4.42 -10.95 -10.35
CA ALA A 70 3.28 -10.03 -10.34
C ALA A 70 2.04 -10.65 -9.70
N GLY A 71 1.76 -11.94 -9.99
CA GLY A 71 0.63 -12.67 -9.40
C GLY A 71 0.75 -12.82 -7.88
N ALA A 72 1.93 -13.19 -7.39
CA ALA A 72 2.17 -13.31 -5.95
C ALA A 72 1.95 -11.99 -5.21
N TRP A 73 2.41 -10.86 -5.81
CA TRP A 73 2.18 -9.53 -5.24
C TRP A 73 0.68 -9.19 -5.18
N LEU A 74 -0.06 -9.37 -6.29
CA LEU A 74 -1.49 -9.07 -6.35
C LEU A 74 -2.29 -9.95 -5.38
N THR A 75 -2.03 -11.26 -5.32
CA THR A 75 -2.72 -12.19 -4.40
C THR A 75 -2.49 -11.81 -2.93
N LEU A 76 -1.27 -11.40 -2.56
CA LEU A 76 -0.99 -10.93 -1.20
C LEU A 76 -1.76 -9.63 -0.91
N THR A 77 -1.75 -8.69 -1.87
CA THR A 77 -2.51 -7.44 -1.76
C THR A 77 -4.01 -7.72 -1.59
N GLU A 78 -4.59 -8.60 -2.40
CA GLU A 78 -5.99 -9.01 -2.28
C GLU A 78 -6.30 -9.62 -0.91
N THR A 79 -5.42 -10.48 -0.40
CA THR A 79 -5.58 -11.10 0.91
C THR A 79 -5.59 -10.06 2.02
N SER A 80 -4.64 -9.14 2.05
CA SER A 80 -4.59 -8.06 3.04
C SER A 80 -5.80 -7.13 2.96
N LEU A 81 -6.26 -6.78 1.74
CA LEU A 81 -7.46 -5.97 1.54
C LEU A 81 -8.73 -6.67 2.06
N ASN A 82 -8.87 -7.97 1.83
CA ASN A 82 -9.99 -8.75 2.35
C ASN A 82 -9.98 -8.81 3.90
N ASN A 83 -8.81 -8.94 4.51
CA ASN A 83 -8.65 -8.89 5.96
C ASN A 83 -9.04 -7.51 6.50
N MET A 84 -8.58 -6.42 5.85
CA MET A 84 -8.96 -5.06 6.21
C MET A 84 -10.48 -4.83 6.13
N ASP A 85 -11.15 -5.34 5.07
CA ASP A 85 -12.61 -5.27 4.95
C ASP A 85 -13.31 -5.98 6.11
N GLY A 86 -12.80 -7.16 6.53
CA GLY A 86 -13.26 -7.88 7.71
C GLY A 86 -13.11 -7.06 9.00
N ILE A 87 -11.94 -6.44 9.21
CA ILE A 87 -11.66 -5.58 10.37
C ILE A 87 -12.62 -4.38 10.40
N TYR A 88 -12.87 -3.71 9.26
CA TYR A 88 -13.85 -2.62 9.20
C TYR A 88 -15.25 -3.06 9.58
N LYS A 89 -15.69 -4.24 9.17
CA LYS A 89 -17.00 -4.80 9.57
C LYS A 89 -17.10 -4.98 11.07
N ASP A 90 -16.04 -5.47 11.70
CA ASP A 90 -15.98 -5.65 13.14
C ASP A 90 -15.94 -4.30 13.89
N ILE A 91 -15.18 -3.33 13.41
CA ILE A 91 -15.19 -1.96 13.98
C ILE A 91 -16.60 -1.35 13.87
N ILE A 92 -17.26 -1.43 12.72
CA ILE A 92 -18.64 -0.93 12.53
C ILE A 92 -19.60 -1.59 13.49
N LYS A 93 -19.45 -2.90 13.76
CA LYS A 93 -20.24 -3.61 14.76
C LYS A 93 -20.03 -3.03 16.15
N TYR A 94 -18.78 -2.82 16.59
CA TYR A 94 -18.50 -2.17 17.88
C TYR A 94 -18.96 -0.73 17.93
N CYS A 95 -18.86 0.02 16.83
CA CYS A 95 -19.45 1.35 16.74
C CYS A 95 -20.96 1.33 16.91
N THR A 96 -21.64 0.34 16.33
CA THR A 96 -23.11 0.18 16.50
C THR A 96 -23.46 -0.18 17.94
N GLN A 97 -22.66 -1.00 18.58
CA GLN A 97 -22.82 -1.33 20.00
C GLN A 97 -22.59 -0.11 20.90
N GLY A 98 -21.51 0.65 20.67
CA GLY A 98 -21.16 1.83 21.43
C GLY A 98 -22.13 3.02 21.25
N SER A 99 -22.92 3.03 20.16
CA SER A 99 -23.94 4.06 19.93
C SER A 99 -25.21 3.87 20.75
N THR A 100 -25.32 2.82 21.57
CA THR A 100 -26.48 2.55 22.43
C THR A 100 -26.08 2.76 23.89
N ASP A 101 -26.86 3.52 24.63
CA ASP A 101 -26.61 3.89 26.06
C ASP A 101 -26.76 2.72 27.06
N SER A 102 -27.16 1.54 26.60
CA SER A 102 -27.55 0.41 27.47
C SER A 102 -26.38 -0.36 28.09
N TYR A 103 -25.13 0.01 27.84
CA TYR A 103 -23.96 -0.76 28.27
C TYR A 103 -23.40 -0.30 29.62
N GLU A 104 -23.18 -1.23 30.53
CA GLU A 104 -22.47 -1.02 31.80
C GLU A 104 -20.95 -0.76 31.55
N THR A 105 -20.29 -0.17 32.54
CA THR A 105 -18.86 0.16 32.52
C THR A 105 -17.97 -1.00 32.07
N THR A 106 -18.28 -2.24 32.52
CA THR A 106 -17.53 -3.46 32.14
C THR A 106 -17.61 -3.74 30.65
N ASN A 107 -18.78 -3.57 30.04
CA ASN A 107 -18.98 -3.77 28.60
C ASN A 107 -18.27 -2.68 27.79
N ARG A 108 -18.26 -1.44 28.28
CA ARG A 108 -17.52 -0.33 27.63
C ARG A 108 -16.03 -0.59 27.63
N SER A 109 -15.44 -1.10 28.72
CA SER A 109 -14.03 -1.49 28.77
C SER A 109 -13.68 -2.57 27.74
N ALA A 110 -14.57 -3.55 27.55
CA ALA A 110 -14.38 -4.59 26.54
C ALA A 110 -14.44 -4.03 25.12
N ILE A 111 -15.32 -3.05 24.84
CA ILE A 111 -15.40 -2.37 23.56
C ILE A 111 -14.11 -1.59 23.29
N ILE A 112 -13.58 -0.86 24.28
CA ILE A 112 -12.31 -0.12 24.18
C ILE A 112 -11.19 -1.07 23.76
N GLN A 113 -11.00 -2.17 24.50
CA GLN A 113 -9.97 -3.16 24.20
C GLN A 113 -10.12 -3.76 22.80
N SER A 114 -11.35 -4.07 22.40
CA SER A 114 -11.62 -4.62 21.07
C SER A 114 -11.29 -3.63 19.95
N ILE A 115 -11.66 -2.36 20.12
CA ILE A 115 -11.34 -1.30 19.12
C ILE A 115 -9.83 -1.11 19.00
N GLN A 116 -9.10 -1.10 20.14
CA GLN A 116 -7.64 -0.98 20.13
C GLN A 116 -6.97 -2.18 19.43
N GLN A 117 -7.41 -3.40 19.72
CA GLN A 117 -6.90 -4.60 19.04
C GLN A 117 -7.18 -4.59 17.53
N LEU A 118 -8.36 -4.12 17.12
CA LEU A 118 -8.71 -4.00 15.70
C LEU A 118 -7.90 -2.91 15.00
N ARG A 119 -7.59 -1.80 15.69
CA ARG A 119 -6.65 -0.79 15.19
C ARG A 119 -5.28 -1.38 14.93
N ASP A 120 -4.74 -2.11 15.91
CA ASP A 120 -3.43 -2.74 15.79
C ASP A 120 -3.40 -3.79 14.67
N ALA A 121 -4.48 -4.58 14.52
CA ALA A 121 -4.64 -5.52 13.43
C ALA A 121 -4.70 -4.82 12.06
N MET A 122 -5.40 -3.67 11.97
CA MET A 122 -5.46 -2.87 10.74
C MET A 122 -4.06 -2.38 10.31
N TYR A 123 -3.27 -1.89 11.25
CA TYR A 123 -1.89 -1.47 10.97
C TYR A 123 -0.98 -2.66 10.63
N ALA A 124 -1.21 -3.83 11.24
CA ALA A 124 -0.48 -5.04 10.87
C ALA A 124 -0.75 -5.45 9.42
N GLU A 125 -2.00 -5.38 8.95
CA GLU A 125 -2.33 -5.60 7.53
C GLU A 125 -1.70 -4.52 6.63
N GLY A 126 -1.62 -3.27 7.08
CA GLY A 126 -0.91 -2.20 6.38
C GLY A 126 0.59 -2.45 6.24
N ASN A 127 1.18 -3.25 7.15
CA ASN A 127 2.59 -3.68 7.12
C ASN A 127 2.81 -5.03 6.42
N ALA A 128 1.84 -5.54 5.67
CA ALA A 128 2.01 -6.78 4.93
C ALA A 128 3.20 -6.70 3.97
N ASP A 129 4.03 -7.75 3.97
CA ASP A 129 5.25 -7.80 3.15
C ASP A 129 5.28 -9.01 2.22
N SER A 130 5.90 -8.83 1.07
CA SER A 130 6.24 -9.88 0.12
C SER A 130 7.75 -10.03 0.02
N SER A 131 8.31 -11.07 0.66
CA SER A 131 9.75 -11.35 0.64
C SER A 131 10.61 -10.18 1.14
N GLY A 132 10.18 -9.54 2.24
CA GLY A 132 10.86 -8.39 2.84
C GLY A 132 10.59 -7.06 2.14
N ARG A 133 9.59 -7.01 1.26
CA ARG A 133 9.15 -5.79 0.57
C ARG A 133 7.72 -5.47 0.96
N TYR A 134 7.50 -4.34 1.60
CA TYR A 134 6.17 -3.89 2.02
C TYR A 134 5.31 -3.48 0.82
N ILE A 135 4.06 -3.98 0.79
CA ILE A 135 3.22 -3.90 -0.41
C ILE A 135 2.48 -2.57 -0.57
N PHE A 136 2.22 -1.85 0.53
CA PHE A 136 1.45 -0.60 0.52
C PHE A 136 2.29 0.68 0.59
N THR A 137 3.61 0.57 0.65
CA THR A 137 4.52 1.70 0.86
C THR A 137 5.03 2.35 -0.43
N GLY A 138 4.36 2.09 -1.57
CA GLY A 138 4.77 2.59 -2.87
C GLY A 138 6.13 2.03 -3.31
N TYR A 139 7.03 2.87 -3.81
CA TYR A 139 8.38 2.44 -4.19
C TYR A 139 9.33 2.28 -2.98
N ARG A 140 8.96 2.78 -1.80
CA ARG A 140 9.75 2.63 -0.55
C ARG A 140 9.45 1.30 0.14
N THR A 141 9.61 0.22 -0.58
CA THR A 141 9.25 -1.13 -0.11
C THR A 141 10.17 -1.68 0.98
N ASP A 142 11.23 -0.98 1.32
CA ASP A 142 12.21 -1.31 2.37
C ASP A 142 11.77 -0.89 3.78
N ARG A 143 10.71 -0.07 3.89
CA ARG A 143 10.23 0.46 5.17
C ARG A 143 8.77 0.08 5.39
N ALA A 144 8.45 -0.33 6.62
CA ALA A 144 7.08 -0.58 7.04
C ALA A 144 6.22 0.68 7.01
N LEU A 145 4.92 0.53 6.95
CA LEU A 145 3.96 1.64 7.03
C LEU A 145 4.00 2.33 8.40
N THR A 146 4.22 1.55 9.47
CA THR A 146 4.30 2.04 10.84
C THR A 146 5.69 1.79 11.43
N PHE A 147 6.04 2.55 12.47
CA PHE A 147 7.26 2.29 13.23
C PHE A 147 7.17 0.96 13.97
N GLN A 148 8.17 0.08 13.79
CA GLN A 148 8.12 -1.30 14.28
C GLN A 148 8.71 -1.47 15.69
N ASN A 149 9.60 -0.59 16.10
CA ASN A 149 10.27 -0.68 17.41
C ASN A 149 10.65 0.69 17.95
N ASP A 150 10.88 0.75 19.27
CA ASP A 150 11.20 1.99 19.96
C ASP A 150 12.56 2.59 19.57
N ALA A 151 13.48 1.78 19.05
CA ALA A 151 14.77 2.27 18.58
C ALA A 151 14.65 3.08 17.29
N GLU A 152 13.64 2.81 16.47
CA GLU A 152 13.37 3.56 15.24
C GLU A 152 12.82 4.96 15.52
N VAL A 153 12.09 5.13 16.62
CA VAL A 153 11.44 6.41 16.96
C VAL A 153 12.29 7.31 17.86
N ALA A 154 13.36 6.77 18.46
CA ALA A 154 14.20 7.50 19.38
C ALA A 154 14.89 8.69 18.70
N GLY A 155 14.54 9.90 19.14
CA GLY A 155 15.13 11.15 18.64
C GLY A 155 14.71 11.58 17.25
N LEU A 156 13.67 10.94 16.68
CA LEU A 156 13.10 11.38 15.41
C LEU A 156 12.35 12.70 15.55
N SER A 157 12.51 13.56 14.56
CA SER A 157 11.78 14.82 14.44
C SER A 157 11.42 15.05 12.99
N TYR A 158 10.13 15.26 12.73
CA TYR A 158 9.62 15.54 11.39
C TYR A 158 8.91 16.88 11.35
N ARG A 159 9.11 17.62 10.24
CA ARG A 159 8.24 18.71 9.82
C ARG A 159 7.28 18.17 8.77
N ILE A 160 5.98 18.16 9.10
CA ILE A 160 4.93 17.53 8.30
C ILE A 160 4.06 18.62 7.70
N LYS A 161 3.73 18.48 6.41
CA LYS A 161 2.83 19.38 5.69
C LYS A 161 1.51 18.68 5.39
N GLN A 162 0.41 19.28 5.78
CA GLN A 162 -0.93 18.80 5.50
C GLN A 162 -1.79 19.90 4.89
N SER A 163 -2.63 19.51 3.94
CA SER A 163 -3.58 20.40 3.27
C SER A 163 -4.99 20.01 3.63
N PHE A 164 -5.78 20.99 4.03
CA PHE A 164 -7.19 20.85 4.42
C PHE A 164 -8.06 21.76 3.57
N LYS A 165 -9.31 21.37 3.42
CA LYS A 165 -10.35 22.22 2.83
C LYS A 165 -11.23 22.77 3.93
N GLY A 166 -11.90 23.88 3.70
CA GLY A 166 -12.86 24.41 4.65
C GLY A 166 -14.02 23.45 5.00
N SER A 167 -14.26 22.43 4.16
CA SER A 167 -15.19 21.33 4.47
C SER A 167 -14.70 20.35 5.53
N ASP A 168 -13.40 20.36 5.83
CA ASP A 168 -12.77 19.40 6.74
C ASP A 168 -12.86 19.86 8.21
N PHE A 169 -13.42 21.04 8.46
CA PHE A 169 -13.78 21.46 9.80
C PHE A 169 -14.77 20.47 10.42
N THR A 170 -14.45 20.03 11.62
CA THR A 170 -15.34 19.21 12.43
C THR A 170 -15.81 19.97 13.64
N THR A 171 -17.12 19.89 13.93
CA THR A 171 -17.69 20.47 15.13
C THR A 171 -17.48 19.54 16.31
N THR A 172 -17.00 20.05 17.43
CA THR A 172 -16.83 19.33 18.69
C THR A 172 -17.39 20.17 19.83
N LYS A 173 -17.93 19.52 20.85
CA LYS A 173 -18.42 20.17 22.07
C LYS A 173 -17.46 19.92 23.21
N TYR A 174 -16.97 20.99 23.79
CA TYR A 174 -16.16 20.94 25.01
C TYR A 174 -17.03 21.26 26.22
N MET A 175 -16.74 20.61 27.37
CA MET A 175 -17.37 20.86 28.64
C MET A 175 -16.77 22.12 29.28
N LYS A 176 -17.65 23.02 29.77
CA LYS A 176 -17.28 24.12 30.63
C LYS A 176 -17.69 23.83 32.05
N ASN A 177 -16.93 24.31 33.01
CA ASN A 177 -17.27 24.23 34.44
C ASN A 177 -17.55 22.79 34.92
N GLY A 178 -16.67 21.84 34.51
CA GLY A 178 -16.77 20.49 34.99
C GLY A 178 -16.57 20.38 36.50
N VAL A 179 -17.21 19.38 37.12
CA VAL A 179 -17.15 19.19 38.58
C VAL A 179 -15.75 18.78 39.01
N ASP A 180 -15.10 19.58 39.86
CA ASP A 180 -13.85 19.25 40.50
C ASP A 180 -14.10 18.55 41.86
N ILE A 181 -13.86 17.26 41.91
CA ILE A 181 -14.03 16.40 43.09
C ILE A 181 -13.14 16.81 44.27
N ASN A 182 -12.04 17.50 44.01
CA ASN A 182 -11.06 17.91 45.04
C ASN A 182 -11.48 19.21 45.74
N ASN A 183 -12.46 19.91 45.23
CA ASN A 183 -12.91 21.23 45.74
C ASN A 183 -14.40 21.26 46.06
N VAL A 184 -14.81 20.57 47.11
CA VAL A 184 -16.20 20.43 47.54
C VAL A 184 -16.87 21.78 47.86
N ALA A 185 -16.09 22.80 48.23
CA ALA A 185 -16.63 24.12 48.57
C ALA A 185 -16.87 25.05 47.34
N SER A 186 -16.42 24.66 46.14
CA SER A 186 -16.42 25.54 44.95
C SER A 186 -17.68 25.49 44.13
N ILE A 187 -18.51 24.47 44.26
CA ILE A 187 -19.75 24.36 43.46
C ILE A 187 -20.91 24.94 44.24
N LYS A 188 -21.45 26.03 43.70
CA LYS A 188 -22.72 26.55 44.09
C LYS A 188 -23.83 25.89 43.29
N ALA A 189 -25.02 25.77 43.84
CA ALA A 189 -26.19 25.19 43.13
C ALA A 189 -26.52 25.90 41.79
N SER A 190 -25.95 27.08 41.54
CA SER A 190 -26.06 27.83 40.30
C SER A 190 -25.05 27.45 39.22
N ASP A 191 -23.97 26.72 39.57
CA ASP A 191 -22.91 26.40 38.65
C ASP A 191 -23.26 25.09 37.94
N THR A 192 -23.94 25.21 36.82
CA THR A 192 -24.30 24.02 36.00
C THR A 192 -23.28 23.84 34.91
N PRO A 193 -22.80 22.61 34.66
CA PRO A 193 -21.94 22.29 33.51
C PRO A 193 -22.60 22.74 32.22
N GLU A 194 -21.82 23.41 31.39
CA GLU A 194 -22.23 23.88 30.06
C GLU A 194 -21.32 23.28 28.98
N THR A 195 -21.84 23.18 27.77
CA THR A 195 -21.03 22.76 26.63
C THR A 195 -20.83 23.93 25.68
N GLN A 196 -19.63 24.12 25.19
CA GLN A 196 -19.29 25.06 24.12
C GLN A 196 -18.99 24.34 22.83
N GLU A 197 -19.62 24.76 21.75
CA GLU A 197 -19.35 24.28 20.42
C GLU A 197 -18.12 24.99 19.84
N VAL A 198 -17.15 24.20 19.34
CA VAL A 198 -15.94 24.69 18.68
C VAL A 198 -15.74 23.98 17.35
N TYR A 199 -14.99 24.61 16.49
CA TYR A 199 -14.69 24.12 15.15
C TYR A 199 -13.21 23.73 15.09
N ARG A 200 -12.93 22.48 14.77
CA ARG A 200 -11.55 21.98 14.77
C ARG A 200 -11.13 21.42 13.40
N ILE A 201 -9.87 21.62 13.08
CA ILE A 201 -9.12 20.87 12.09
C ILE A 201 -8.19 19.93 12.86
N ARG A 202 -8.28 18.63 12.60
CA ARG A 202 -7.47 17.62 13.27
C ARG A 202 -6.26 17.27 12.41
N LEU A 203 -5.06 17.40 12.97
CA LEU A 203 -3.82 16.96 12.36
C LEU A 203 -3.72 15.44 12.39
N ALA A 204 -2.82 14.87 11.57
CA ALA A 204 -2.64 13.42 11.50
C ALA A 204 -2.08 12.82 12.80
N TYR A 205 -1.32 13.60 13.56
CA TYR A 205 -0.68 13.17 14.79
C TYR A 205 -1.14 14.01 15.98
N ASP A 206 -1.17 13.40 17.15
CA ASP A 206 -1.24 14.06 18.46
C ASP A 206 0.17 14.30 19.02
N ASP A 207 0.24 14.80 20.25
CA ASP A 207 1.49 15.06 20.96
C ASP A 207 2.54 15.73 20.05
N CYS A 208 2.09 16.79 19.36
CA CYS A 208 2.92 17.57 18.45
C CYS A 208 3.92 18.42 19.24
N ALA A 209 5.08 18.67 18.64
CA ALA A 209 6.12 19.44 19.30
C ALA A 209 5.70 20.91 19.49
N TYR A 210 5.88 21.39 20.74
CA TYR A 210 5.78 22.80 21.07
C TYR A 210 6.79 23.17 22.16
N ASP A 211 7.56 24.22 21.90
CA ASP A 211 8.45 24.85 22.86
C ASP A 211 8.25 26.36 22.80
N ALA A 212 7.84 26.95 23.91
CA ALA A 212 7.64 28.40 24.00
C ALA A 212 8.90 29.24 23.73
N ALA A 213 10.09 28.64 23.88
CA ALA A 213 11.36 29.28 23.56
C ALA A 213 11.77 29.15 22.09
N ASP A 214 11.15 28.23 21.33
CA ASP A 214 11.42 27.98 19.93
C ASP A 214 10.23 28.36 19.04
N ALA A 215 10.30 29.52 18.44
CA ALA A 215 9.24 30.00 17.51
C ALA A 215 9.05 29.07 16.29
N ALA A 216 10.05 28.23 15.94
CA ALA A 216 9.95 27.26 14.86
C ALA A 216 9.11 26.02 15.24
N SER A 217 8.76 25.86 16.52
CA SER A 217 7.84 24.83 17.00
C SER A 217 6.38 25.16 16.74
N LEU A 218 6.04 26.45 16.54
CA LEU A 218 4.68 26.85 16.14
C LEU A 218 4.36 26.37 14.72
N PRO A 219 3.12 25.90 14.47
CA PRO A 219 2.71 25.55 13.14
C PRO A 219 2.68 26.77 12.23
N GLN A 220 3.09 26.57 10.97
CA GLN A 220 2.91 27.56 9.93
C GLN A 220 1.60 27.27 9.21
N ILE A 221 0.68 28.24 9.21
CA ILE A 221 -0.62 28.11 8.56
C ILE A 221 -0.65 29.06 7.37
N THR A 222 -1.01 28.55 6.20
CA THR A 222 -1.30 29.36 5.02
C THR A 222 -2.72 29.11 4.55
N VAL A 223 -3.37 30.16 4.09
CA VAL A 223 -4.75 30.13 3.59
C VAL A 223 -4.74 30.62 2.16
N ASP A 224 -5.18 29.80 1.22
CA ASP A 224 -5.13 30.07 -0.22
C ASP A 224 -3.74 30.53 -0.71
N GLY A 225 -2.68 29.91 -0.14
CA GLY A 225 -1.27 30.20 -0.44
C GLY A 225 -0.71 31.48 0.21
N GLN A 226 -1.48 32.19 1.05
CA GLN A 226 -1.02 33.34 1.82
C GLN A 226 -0.90 32.98 3.29
N ALA A 227 0.03 33.63 4.00
CA ALA A 227 0.17 33.42 5.45
C ALA A 227 -1.15 33.78 6.16
N TYR A 228 -1.52 32.95 7.15
CA TYR A 228 -2.72 33.19 7.94
C TYR A 228 -2.68 34.58 8.59
N ALA A 229 -3.70 35.39 8.32
CA ALA A 229 -3.75 36.80 8.78
C ALA A 229 -4.09 36.93 10.28
N GLY A 230 -4.51 35.85 10.93
CA GLY A 230 -4.86 35.84 12.35
C GLY A 230 -3.66 35.49 13.25
N THR A 231 -3.94 35.36 14.54
CA THR A 231 -2.96 34.96 15.55
C THR A 231 -2.96 33.42 15.70
N ILE A 232 -1.78 32.81 15.85
CA ILE A 232 -1.64 31.40 16.22
C ILE A 232 -1.22 31.37 17.68
N GLN A 233 -2.02 30.73 18.52
CA GLN A 233 -1.75 30.58 19.94
C GLN A 233 -1.65 29.09 20.28
N ALA A 234 -0.45 28.65 20.68
CA ALA A 234 -0.26 27.30 21.18
C ALA A 234 -0.79 27.19 22.60
N VAL A 235 -1.54 26.14 22.87
CA VAL A 235 -2.17 25.84 24.15
C VAL A 235 -2.20 24.34 24.37
N SER A 236 -2.15 23.91 25.62
CA SER A 236 -2.53 22.54 25.99
C SER A 236 -4.06 22.41 26.07
N THR A 237 -4.55 21.17 26.14
CA THR A 237 -6.01 20.90 26.31
C THR A 237 -6.55 21.62 27.56
N SER A 238 -5.83 21.56 28.70
CA SER A 238 -6.25 22.21 29.95
C SER A 238 -6.27 23.73 29.86
N GLU A 239 -5.31 24.33 29.13
CA GLU A 239 -5.29 25.78 28.89
C GLU A 239 -6.43 26.21 27.98
N LEU A 240 -6.76 25.42 26.95
CA LEU A 240 -7.93 25.68 26.10
C LEU A 240 -9.23 25.61 26.89
N GLU A 241 -9.39 24.62 27.78
CA GLU A 241 -10.55 24.51 28.67
C GLU A 241 -10.67 25.72 29.61
N ALA A 242 -9.54 26.19 30.16
CA ALA A 242 -9.50 27.39 30.97
C ALA A 242 -9.91 28.66 30.20
N ILE A 243 -9.44 28.81 28.94
CA ILE A 243 -9.83 29.93 28.07
C ILE A 243 -11.32 29.87 27.79
N MET A 244 -11.86 28.70 27.47
CA MET A 244 -13.31 28.55 27.22
C MET A 244 -14.18 28.79 28.47
N THR A 245 -13.68 28.40 29.63
CA THR A 245 -14.34 28.65 30.91
C THR A 245 -14.35 30.12 31.24
N ALA A 246 -13.27 30.85 30.94
CA ALA A 246 -13.18 32.29 31.17
C ALA A 246 -14.02 33.14 30.17
N GLY A 247 -14.30 32.58 28.99
CA GLY A 247 -15.07 33.30 27.95
C GLY A 247 -15.23 32.49 26.68
N ASN A 248 -15.44 33.19 25.58
CA ASN A 248 -15.50 32.58 24.25
C ASN A 248 -14.12 32.64 23.59
N LEU A 249 -13.88 31.71 22.67
CA LEU A 249 -12.68 31.75 21.83
C LEU A 249 -12.62 33.05 21.02
N ALA A 250 -11.46 33.67 20.98
CA ALA A 250 -11.23 34.88 20.23
C ALA A 250 -11.38 34.66 18.72
N ASP A 251 -12.00 35.61 18.04
CA ASP A 251 -12.08 35.60 16.58
C ASP A 251 -10.70 35.85 15.95
N ASN A 252 -10.49 35.34 14.75
CA ASN A 252 -9.23 35.39 14.03
C ASN A 252 -8.03 34.77 14.80
N THR A 253 -8.30 33.90 15.75
CA THR A 253 -7.25 33.15 16.47
C THR A 253 -7.37 31.67 16.15
N ALA A 254 -6.26 31.06 15.74
CA ALA A 254 -6.09 29.63 15.62
C ALA A 254 -5.45 29.11 16.90
N TYR A 255 -6.19 28.38 17.70
CA TYR A 255 -5.67 27.74 18.90
C TYR A 255 -5.03 26.41 18.52
N TYR A 256 -3.71 26.34 18.59
CA TYR A 256 -2.96 25.12 18.33
C TYR A 256 -2.89 24.29 19.61
N VAL A 257 -3.72 23.26 19.68
CA VAL A 257 -3.78 22.34 20.82
C VAL A 257 -2.74 21.23 20.57
N TYR A 258 -1.50 21.47 21.01
CA TYR A 258 -0.35 20.66 20.60
C TYR A 258 -0.40 19.23 21.17
N ASP A 259 -0.93 19.01 22.37
CA ASP A 259 -1.07 17.69 23.00
C ASP A 259 -2.12 16.81 22.25
N LYS A 260 -3.15 17.41 21.66
CA LYS A 260 -4.14 16.71 20.82
C LYS A 260 -3.87 16.81 19.31
N GLY A 261 -2.90 17.59 18.88
CA GLY A 261 -2.65 17.81 17.46
C GLY A 261 -3.88 18.34 16.73
N GLU A 262 -4.45 19.44 17.23
CA GLU A 262 -5.66 20.05 16.68
C GLU A 262 -5.50 21.55 16.54
N LEU A 263 -6.15 22.11 15.53
CA LEU A 263 -6.35 23.55 15.38
C LEU A 263 -7.80 23.85 15.69
N VAL A 264 -8.05 24.61 16.74
CA VAL A 264 -9.40 24.97 17.23
C VAL A 264 -9.70 26.42 16.90
N PHE A 265 -10.89 26.67 16.40
CA PHE A 265 -11.33 27.97 15.92
C PHE A 265 -12.69 28.35 16.51
N SER A 266 -12.93 29.66 16.59
CA SER A 266 -14.27 30.20 16.84
C SER A 266 -15.19 29.98 15.64
N LYS A 267 -16.50 30.13 15.84
CA LYS A 267 -17.49 30.07 14.76
C LYS A 267 -17.24 31.10 13.67
N ALA A 268 -16.85 32.32 14.06
CA ALA A 268 -16.57 33.39 13.10
C ALA A 268 -15.33 33.07 12.24
N SER A 269 -14.28 32.55 12.85
CA SER A 269 -13.08 32.11 12.12
C SER A 269 -13.39 30.97 11.16
N GLN A 270 -14.16 29.96 11.59
CA GLN A 270 -14.59 28.86 10.72
C GLN A 270 -15.41 29.35 9.52
N GLN A 271 -16.36 30.29 9.74
CA GLN A 271 -17.13 30.83 8.63
C GLN A 271 -16.29 31.61 7.62
N ALA A 272 -15.23 32.30 8.08
CA ALA A 272 -14.28 32.99 7.20
C ALA A 272 -13.43 32.04 6.38
N LEU A 273 -13.08 30.88 6.93
CA LEU A 273 -12.20 29.89 6.32
C LEU A 273 -12.94 28.76 5.57
N GLY A 274 -14.25 28.70 5.67
CA GLY A 274 -15.08 27.57 5.23
C GLY A 274 -15.00 27.20 3.74
N ASN A 275 -14.49 28.10 2.89
CA ASN A 275 -14.31 27.85 1.44
C ASN A 275 -12.84 27.88 1.00
N SER A 276 -11.91 28.07 1.93
CA SER A 276 -10.49 28.23 1.62
C SER A 276 -9.72 26.89 1.71
N GLN A 277 -8.61 26.83 1.02
CA GLN A 277 -7.60 25.80 1.23
C GLN A 277 -6.69 26.25 2.38
N ILE A 278 -6.48 25.36 3.34
CA ILE A 278 -5.69 25.62 4.55
C ILE A 278 -4.53 24.65 4.54
N ASP A 279 -3.32 25.15 4.36
CA ASP A 279 -2.11 24.33 4.43
C ASP A 279 -1.44 24.57 5.78
N VAL A 280 -1.12 23.49 6.49
CA VAL A 280 -0.53 23.50 7.82
C VAL A 280 0.80 22.74 7.79
N SER A 281 1.85 23.41 8.24
CA SER A 281 3.16 22.78 8.45
C SER A 281 3.49 22.80 9.94
N TYR A 282 3.64 21.63 10.54
CA TYR A 282 3.86 21.48 11.97
C TYR A 282 4.99 20.48 12.26
N ARG A 283 5.53 20.50 13.48
CA ARG A 283 6.60 19.65 13.93
C ARG A 283 6.08 18.55 14.87
N LYS A 284 6.58 17.34 14.68
CA LYS A 284 6.33 16.18 15.55
C LYS A 284 7.66 15.56 15.94
N ASP A 285 7.93 15.50 17.24
CA ASP A 285 9.18 14.97 17.81
C ASP A 285 8.99 13.66 18.59
N SER A 286 7.75 13.43 19.06
CA SER A 286 7.41 12.26 19.89
C SER A 286 6.63 11.26 19.05
N PHE A 287 7.34 10.28 18.50
CA PHE A 287 6.69 9.13 17.84
C PHE A 287 6.69 7.92 18.76
N ALA A 288 5.65 7.11 18.68
CA ALA A 288 5.54 5.83 19.35
C ALA A 288 5.65 4.66 18.37
N LYS A 289 5.99 3.49 18.89
CA LYS A 289 5.86 2.25 18.14
C LYS A 289 4.39 2.08 17.74
N GLY A 290 4.14 1.77 16.46
CA GLY A 290 2.80 1.63 15.89
C GLY A 290 2.29 2.89 15.21
N ASP A 291 2.89 4.05 15.42
CA ASP A 291 2.54 5.26 14.67
C ASP A 291 2.85 5.08 13.19
N ILE A 292 2.00 5.65 12.34
CA ILE A 292 2.23 5.67 10.89
C ILE A 292 3.45 6.56 10.58
N ARG A 293 4.22 6.18 9.57
CA ARG A 293 5.37 6.96 9.12
C ARG A 293 4.92 8.11 8.23
N PRO A 294 5.34 9.36 8.51
CA PRO A 294 4.92 10.53 7.73
C PRO A 294 5.26 10.43 6.23
N GLU A 295 6.39 9.83 5.91
CA GLU A 295 6.91 9.73 4.54
C GLU A 295 6.04 8.90 3.58
N HIS A 296 5.06 8.16 4.08
CA HIS A 296 4.12 7.39 3.27
C HIS A 296 2.80 8.13 2.98
N TYR A 297 2.53 9.24 3.68
CA TYR A 297 1.27 9.97 3.58
C TYR A 297 1.41 11.46 3.26
N PHE A 298 2.54 12.07 3.65
CA PHE A 298 2.68 13.52 3.63
C PHE A 298 3.98 13.98 2.99
N ASP A 299 3.94 15.17 2.43
CA ASP A 299 5.17 15.90 2.19
C ASP A 299 5.79 16.25 3.54
N CYS A 300 6.99 15.77 3.80
CA CYS A 300 7.64 15.95 5.10
C CYS A 300 9.14 16.06 4.99
N GLU A 301 9.75 16.62 6.01
CA GLU A 301 11.19 16.76 6.17
C GLU A 301 11.59 16.08 7.49
N ASP A 302 12.48 15.11 7.40
CA ASP A 302 13.13 14.52 8.59
C ASP A 302 14.20 15.50 9.08
N LEU A 303 13.92 16.18 10.19
CA LEU A 303 14.82 17.18 10.78
C LEU A 303 16.05 16.57 11.44
N THR A 304 16.04 15.23 11.66
CA THR A 304 17.17 14.51 12.26
C THR A 304 18.32 14.36 11.26
N ASN A 305 18.01 14.12 9.99
CA ASN A 305 19.00 13.89 8.93
C ASN A 305 18.89 14.87 7.74
N GLY A 306 17.90 15.76 7.74
CA GLY A 306 17.66 16.75 6.70
C GLY A 306 17.07 16.17 5.40
N GLN A 307 16.54 14.95 5.42
CA GLN A 307 15.96 14.32 4.24
C GLN A 307 14.53 14.82 4.00
N VAL A 308 14.27 15.27 2.77
CA VAL A 308 12.94 15.72 2.34
C VAL A 308 12.25 14.60 1.58
N TYR A 309 11.00 14.32 1.96
CA TYR A 309 10.12 13.37 1.30
C TYR A 309 8.96 14.11 0.66
N SER A 310 8.68 13.82 -0.61
CA SER A 310 7.56 14.40 -1.34
C SER A 310 6.61 13.31 -1.81
N MET A 311 5.32 13.52 -1.58
CA MET A 311 4.23 12.66 -2.04
C MET A 311 3.63 13.15 -3.36
N SER A 312 3.85 14.42 -3.71
CA SER A 312 3.35 14.95 -4.97
C SER A 312 4.13 14.36 -6.13
N SER A 313 3.47 13.54 -6.91
CA SER A 313 3.93 13.10 -8.22
C SER A 313 4.12 14.33 -9.11
N LYS A 314 5.35 14.76 -9.25
CA LYS A 314 5.71 15.75 -10.26
C LYS A 314 5.87 15.01 -11.58
N THR A 315 4.80 14.94 -12.37
CA THR A 315 4.81 14.57 -13.79
C THR A 315 5.46 13.23 -14.16
N GLY A 316 4.63 12.22 -14.42
CA GLY A 316 4.91 11.04 -15.23
C GLY A 316 5.93 10.03 -14.69
N ASP A 317 7.15 10.42 -14.48
CA ASP A 317 8.24 9.53 -14.05
C ASP A 317 8.37 9.38 -12.52
N ASP A 318 7.73 10.25 -11.74
CA ASP A 318 7.74 10.22 -10.26
C ASP A 318 6.50 9.52 -9.67
N SER A 319 5.77 8.75 -10.48
CA SER A 319 4.66 7.95 -9.97
C SER A 319 5.22 6.87 -9.03
N GLN A 320 4.60 6.70 -7.86
CA GLN A 320 4.98 5.64 -6.91
C GLN A 320 4.46 4.26 -7.36
N ASP A 321 4.16 4.11 -8.63
CA ASP A 321 3.62 2.89 -9.21
C ASP A 321 4.74 1.90 -9.51
N ILE A 322 4.59 0.68 -9.03
CA ILE A 322 5.47 -0.45 -9.35
C ILE A 322 4.82 -1.21 -10.49
N GLU A 323 5.52 -1.28 -11.62
CA GLU A 323 5.05 -1.96 -12.81
C GLU A 323 5.91 -3.18 -13.13
N TYR A 324 5.25 -4.28 -13.47
CA TYR A 324 5.89 -5.46 -14.05
C TYR A 324 5.59 -5.53 -15.54
N THR A 325 6.65 -5.73 -16.34
CA THR A 325 6.48 -6.03 -17.76
C THR A 325 6.01 -7.47 -17.91
N ILE A 326 4.74 -7.65 -18.24
CA ILE A 326 4.08 -8.97 -18.31
C ILE A 326 4.05 -9.56 -19.72
N ASN A 327 4.35 -8.74 -20.73
CA ASN A 327 4.40 -9.15 -22.16
C ASN A 327 5.17 -8.08 -22.96
N PHE A 328 5.45 -8.32 -24.24
CA PHE A 328 6.02 -7.33 -25.17
C PHE A 328 5.26 -6.00 -25.08
N SER A 329 5.95 -4.94 -24.69
CA SER A 329 5.40 -3.59 -24.55
C SER A 329 4.14 -3.48 -23.68
N GLN A 330 3.96 -4.38 -22.72
CA GLN A 330 2.79 -4.41 -21.86
C GLN A 330 3.20 -4.48 -20.39
N ASN A 331 2.96 -3.39 -19.68
CA ASN A 331 3.20 -3.29 -18.25
C ASN A 331 1.89 -3.47 -17.47
N LEU A 332 2.01 -3.95 -16.25
CA LEU A 332 0.93 -4.07 -15.28
C LEU A 332 1.39 -3.45 -13.97
N LYS A 333 0.64 -2.46 -13.49
CA LYS A 333 0.78 -1.94 -12.13
C LYS A 333 0.39 -3.03 -11.14
N VAL A 334 1.24 -3.29 -10.15
CA VAL A 334 1.02 -4.35 -9.16
C VAL A 334 0.78 -3.84 -7.76
N ASN A 335 1.27 -2.64 -7.43
CA ASN A 335 1.13 -2.09 -6.09
C ASN A 335 -0.13 -1.24 -5.92
N SER A 336 -0.60 -1.16 -4.69
CA SER A 336 -1.56 -0.20 -4.16
C SER A 336 -0.84 0.64 -3.11
N ARG A 337 -1.15 1.93 -3.02
CA ARG A 337 -0.47 2.81 -2.05
C ARG A 337 -1.25 2.85 -0.74
N ALA A 338 -0.55 3.14 0.35
CA ALA A 338 -1.18 3.33 1.66
C ALA A 338 -2.32 4.36 1.61
N THR A 339 -2.12 5.47 0.89
CA THR A 339 -3.13 6.52 0.70
C THR A 339 -4.42 6.04 0.03
N ASP A 340 -4.33 5.01 -0.80
CA ASP A 340 -5.45 4.48 -1.57
C ASP A 340 -6.23 3.40 -0.81
N VAL A 341 -5.66 2.88 0.30
CA VAL A 341 -6.19 1.74 1.06
C VAL A 341 -6.51 2.09 2.50
N LEU A 342 -5.59 2.74 3.20
CA LEU A 342 -5.65 3.01 4.62
C LEU A 342 -5.58 4.51 4.88
N SER A 343 -6.67 5.09 5.39
CA SER A 343 -6.67 6.50 5.77
C SER A 343 -5.76 6.73 6.98
N TYR A 344 -4.94 7.78 6.93
CA TYR A 344 -4.15 8.21 8.10
C TYR A 344 -5.04 8.65 9.28
N ASN A 345 -6.30 8.98 9.01
CA ASN A 345 -7.24 9.40 10.04
C ASN A 345 -7.80 8.25 10.89
N ILE A 346 -7.66 6.99 10.45
CA ILE A 346 -8.33 5.86 11.11
C ILE A 346 -7.93 5.72 12.58
N GLY A 347 -6.62 5.83 12.89
CA GLY A 347 -6.14 5.76 14.26
C GLY A 347 -6.78 6.83 15.13
N ARG A 348 -6.75 8.08 14.66
CA ARG A 348 -7.32 9.23 15.33
C ARG A 348 -8.84 9.15 15.50
N ASP A 349 -9.56 8.62 14.49
CA ASP A 349 -10.99 8.40 14.59
C ASP A 349 -11.33 7.33 15.64
N LEU A 350 -10.56 6.27 15.71
CA LEU A 350 -10.73 5.23 16.74
C LEU A 350 -10.35 5.73 18.13
N ASP A 351 -9.31 6.56 18.25
CA ASP A 351 -8.93 7.20 19.52
C ASP A 351 -10.01 8.16 20.02
N ASP A 352 -10.67 8.92 19.15
CA ASP A 352 -11.82 9.75 19.53
C ASP A 352 -12.96 8.90 20.13
N LEU A 353 -13.24 7.71 19.55
CA LEU A 353 -14.24 6.79 20.07
C LEU A 353 -13.84 6.22 21.44
N VAL A 354 -12.59 5.77 21.58
CA VAL A 354 -12.02 5.25 22.84
C VAL A 354 -12.04 6.33 23.92
N ASN A 355 -11.64 7.56 23.59
CA ASN A 355 -11.63 8.69 24.53
C ASN A 355 -13.03 9.07 24.96
N SER A 356 -14.03 9.00 24.09
CA SER A 356 -15.42 9.29 24.45
C SER A 356 -16.00 8.26 25.43
N LEU A 357 -15.71 6.96 25.24
CA LEU A 357 -16.07 5.90 26.20
C LEU A 357 -15.37 6.10 27.54
N SER A 358 -14.07 6.37 27.50
CA SER A 358 -13.26 6.63 28.72
C SER A 358 -13.78 7.84 29.51
N SER A 359 -14.19 8.89 28.80
CA SER A 359 -14.77 10.08 29.43
C SER A 359 -16.07 9.76 30.19
N VAL A 360 -16.97 8.98 29.59
CA VAL A 360 -18.20 8.52 30.26
C VAL A 360 -17.88 7.70 31.51
N MET A 361 -16.93 6.75 31.39
CA MET A 361 -16.52 5.90 32.53
C MET A 361 -15.90 6.72 33.68
N ASN A 362 -15.04 7.69 33.34
CA ASN A 362 -14.41 8.56 34.34
C ASN A 362 -15.46 9.43 35.10
N ILE A 363 -16.50 9.90 34.39
CA ILE A 363 -17.56 10.67 35.05
C ILE A 363 -18.44 9.75 35.92
N GLU A 364 -18.74 8.52 35.48
CA GLU A 364 -19.45 7.52 36.32
C GLU A 364 -18.66 7.20 37.59
N GLU A 365 -17.34 7.05 37.51
CA GLU A 365 -16.47 6.85 38.67
C GLU A 365 -16.49 8.10 39.58
N LYS A 366 -16.41 9.31 39.00
CA LYS A 366 -16.54 10.58 39.72
C LYS A 366 -17.83 10.62 40.55
N ILE A 367 -18.97 10.28 39.93
CA ILE A 367 -20.27 10.24 40.59
C ILE A 367 -20.29 9.20 41.72
N SER A 368 -19.69 8.02 41.51
CA SER A 368 -19.57 7.01 42.57
C SER A 368 -18.78 7.53 43.77
N ARG A 369 -17.63 8.15 43.52
CA ARG A 369 -16.82 8.75 44.60
C ARG A 369 -17.54 9.86 45.36
N LEU A 370 -18.28 10.74 44.66
CA LEU A 370 -19.11 11.77 45.29
C LEU A 370 -20.21 11.17 46.18
N LYS A 371 -20.84 10.09 45.76
CA LYS A 371 -21.83 9.35 46.56
C LYS A 371 -21.19 8.71 47.81
N ASP A 372 -20.01 8.13 47.67
CA ASP A 372 -19.27 7.56 48.81
C ASP A 372 -18.86 8.65 49.80
N MET A 373 -18.41 9.83 49.32
CA MET A 373 -18.13 11.00 50.17
C MET A 373 -19.39 11.46 50.91
N LYS A 374 -20.54 11.57 50.22
CA LYS A 374 -21.82 11.97 50.83
C LYS A 374 -22.26 11.01 51.96
N ASN A 375 -21.94 9.72 51.81
CA ASN A 375 -22.27 8.69 52.79
C ASN A 375 -21.24 8.56 53.93
N SER A 376 -20.14 9.30 53.89
CA SER A 376 -19.07 9.27 54.86
C SER A 376 -19.29 10.32 55.97
N ASP A 377 -19.13 9.90 57.22
CA ASP A 377 -19.21 10.78 58.41
C ASP A 377 -18.22 11.95 58.33
N MET A 378 -17.15 11.84 57.58
CA MET A 378 -16.18 12.93 57.39
C MET A 378 -16.76 14.17 56.73
N TYR A 379 -17.77 14.02 55.91
CA TYR A 379 -18.42 15.07 55.13
C TYR A 379 -19.84 15.37 55.62
N ALA A 380 -20.23 14.96 56.84
CA ALA A 380 -21.59 15.13 57.37
C ALA A 380 -22.09 16.60 57.39
N GLY A 381 -21.18 17.60 57.39
CA GLY A 381 -21.53 19.03 57.31
C GLY A 381 -21.60 19.60 55.88
N GLN A 382 -21.36 18.79 54.83
CA GLN A 382 -21.28 19.24 53.42
C GLN A 382 -22.18 18.41 52.50
N THR A 383 -23.27 17.85 53.06
CA THR A 383 -24.18 16.94 52.38
C THR A 383 -24.90 17.64 51.22
N ASP A 384 -25.33 18.90 51.42
CA ASP A 384 -26.06 19.68 50.41
C ASP A 384 -25.17 20.11 49.26
N GLU A 385 -23.90 20.46 49.55
CA GLU A 385 -22.89 20.75 48.52
C GLU A 385 -22.58 19.53 47.71
N LEU A 386 -22.38 18.35 48.34
CA LEU A 386 -22.13 17.09 47.63
C LEU A 386 -23.34 16.66 46.80
N GLU A 387 -24.56 16.90 47.25
CA GLU A 387 -25.77 16.63 46.45
C GLU A 387 -25.83 17.51 45.18
N SER A 388 -25.52 18.82 45.32
CA SER A 388 -25.41 19.71 44.17
C SER A 388 -24.29 19.31 43.20
N MET A 389 -23.13 18.82 43.72
CA MET A 389 -22.07 18.28 42.91
C MET A 389 -22.49 17.01 42.17
N ILE A 390 -23.22 16.10 42.81
CA ILE A 390 -23.75 14.89 42.18
C ILE A 390 -24.72 15.24 41.05
N GLU A 391 -25.63 16.23 41.26
CA GLU A 391 -26.53 16.71 40.22
C GLU A 391 -25.78 17.32 39.03
N ALA A 392 -24.76 18.13 39.28
CA ALA A 392 -23.91 18.70 38.25
C ALA A 392 -23.13 17.60 37.49
N ALA A 393 -22.58 16.62 38.20
CA ALA A 393 -21.87 15.49 37.60
C ALA A 393 -22.78 14.57 36.77
N ASN A 394 -24.06 14.44 37.15
CA ASN A 394 -25.06 13.75 36.32
C ASN A 394 -25.32 14.49 35.01
N LYS A 395 -25.37 15.82 35.03
CA LYS A 395 -25.47 16.63 33.78
C LYS A 395 -24.19 16.44 32.88
N GLU A 396 -22.98 16.41 33.51
CA GLU A 396 -21.78 16.11 32.77
C GLU A 396 -21.88 14.74 32.09
N LEU A 397 -22.40 13.73 32.81
CA LEU A 397 -22.63 12.40 32.32
C LEU A 397 -23.56 12.38 31.12
N ASP A 398 -24.70 13.08 31.21
CA ASP A 398 -25.67 13.18 30.12
C ASP A 398 -25.04 13.83 28.86
N TYR A 399 -24.24 14.89 29.05
CA TYR A 399 -23.52 15.50 27.93
C TYR A 399 -22.46 14.57 27.33
N ALA A 400 -21.69 13.87 28.18
CA ALA A 400 -20.67 12.92 27.72
C ALA A 400 -21.30 11.76 26.95
N LYS A 401 -22.43 11.22 27.42
CA LYS A 401 -23.19 10.17 26.74
C LYS A 401 -23.70 10.62 25.39
N ASN A 402 -24.36 11.78 25.33
CA ASN A 402 -24.84 12.34 24.07
C ASN A 402 -23.70 12.60 23.06
N ASN A 403 -22.53 13.06 23.54
CA ASN A 403 -21.37 13.25 22.70
C ASN A 403 -20.78 11.92 22.22
N MET A 404 -20.71 10.91 23.09
CA MET A 404 -20.29 9.53 22.76
C MET A 404 -21.19 8.95 21.66
N GLU A 405 -22.52 8.99 21.84
CA GLU A 405 -23.47 8.49 20.84
C GLU A 405 -23.30 9.19 19.47
N ALA A 406 -23.15 10.51 19.48
CA ALA A 406 -22.93 11.29 18.27
C ALA A 406 -21.60 10.91 17.58
N LEU A 407 -20.50 10.71 18.35
CA LEU A 407 -19.22 10.29 17.82
C LEU A 407 -19.26 8.87 17.25
N PHE A 408 -19.93 7.93 17.93
CA PHE A 408 -20.11 6.57 17.43
C PHE A 408 -20.98 6.52 16.16
N ALA A 409 -22.05 7.30 16.09
CA ALA A 409 -22.88 7.44 14.88
C ALA A 409 -22.08 8.00 13.70
N LYS A 410 -21.24 9.02 13.96
CA LYS A 410 -20.30 9.56 12.98
C LYS A 410 -19.25 8.52 12.59
N GLY A 411 -18.71 7.79 13.56
CA GLY A 411 -17.73 6.72 13.37
C GLY A 411 -18.24 5.62 12.44
N ILE A 412 -19.49 5.20 12.56
CA ILE A 412 -20.13 4.25 11.63
C ILE A 412 -20.03 4.75 10.18
N THR A 413 -20.33 6.03 9.96
CA THR A 413 -20.31 6.63 8.63
C THR A 413 -18.87 6.72 8.07
N GLN A 414 -17.92 7.13 8.92
CA GLN A 414 -16.50 7.21 8.55
C GLN A 414 -15.93 5.84 8.23
N MET A 415 -16.15 4.84 9.07
CA MET A 415 -15.65 3.48 8.85
C MET A 415 -16.26 2.83 7.60
N LYS A 416 -17.55 3.08 7.31
CA LYS A 416 -18.16 2.67 6.03
C LYS A 416 -17.51 3.37 4.82
N GLY A 417 -17.13 4.62 4.96
CA GLY A 417 -16.36 5.35 3.95
C GLY A 417 -15.02 4.69 3.67
N TYR A 418 -14.24 4.41 4.72
CA TYR A 418 -12.95 3.72 4.60
C TYR A 418 -13.09 2.31 4.03
N GLN A 419 -14.09 1.55 4.49
CA GLN A 419 -14.43 0.25 3.93
C GLN A 419 -14.74 0.32 2.44
N SER A 420 -15.50 1.33 2.00
CA SER A 420 -15.80 1.54 0.58
C SER A 420 -14.55 1.80 -0.25
N THR A 421 -13.57 2.54 0.29
CA THR A 421 -12.28 2.78 -0.37
C THR A 421 -11.50 1.46 -0.54
N VAL A 422 -11.42 0.64 0.51
CA VAL A 422 -10.79 -0.70 0.43
C VAL A 422 -11.48 -1.59 -0.60
N ASN A 423 -12.81 -1.62 -0.63
CA ASN A 423 -13.58 -2.41 -1.61
C ASN A 423 -13.39 -1.93 -3.04
N THR A 424 -13.18 -0.62 -3.24
CA THR A 424 -12.85 -0.07 -4.56
C THR A 424 -11.48 -0.54 -5.02
N GLU A 425 -10.47 -0.48 -4.15
CA GLU A 425 -9.13 -0.96 -4.46
C GLU A 425 -9.10 -2.48 -4.66
N LEU A 426 -9.86 -3.24 -3.85
CA LEU A 426 -10.02 -4.69 -4.02
C LEU A 426 -10.58 -5.04 -5.42
N SER A 427 -11.54 -4.27 -5.90
CA SER A 427 -12.10 -4.43 -7.24
C SER A 427 -11.08 -4.12 -8.33
N ASP A 428 -10.24 -3.11 -8.12
CA ASP A 428 -9.17 -2.77 -9.07
C ASP A 428 -8.07 -3.84 -9.09
N VAL A 429 -7.64 -4.35 -7.93
CA VAL A 429 -6.71 -5.48 -7.82
C VAL A 429 -7.27 -6.72 -8.52
N GLY A 430 -8.54 -7.07 -8.30
CA GLY A 430 -9.21 -8.17 -9.00
C GLY A 430 -9.20 -7.99 -10.52
N SER A 431 -9.41 -6.77 -11.01
CA SER A 431 -9.32 -6.44 -12.44
C SER A 431 -7.90 -6.64 -13.01
N ARG A 432 -6.89 -6.26 -12.24
CA ARG A 432 -5.47 -6.49 -12.59
C ARG A 432 -5.13 -7.99 -12.62
N GLU A 433 -5.66 -8.80 -11.70
CA GLU A 433 -5.49 -10.26 -11.69
C GLU A 433 -6.13 -10.95 -12.90
N VAL A 434 -7.33 -10.53 -13.26
CA VAL A 434 -7.99 -11.03 -14.47
C VAL A 434 -7.14 -10.72 -15.71
N ARG A 435 -6.63 -9.50 -15.83
CA ARG A 435 -5.73 -9.10 -16.93
C ARG A 435 -4.45 -9.94 -16.95
N LEU A 436 -3.85 -10.20 -15.78
CA LEU A 436 -2.67 -11.04 -15.64
C LEU A 436 -2.93 -12.47 -16.10
N THR A 437 -4.06 -13.07 -15.69
CA THR A 437 -4.49 -14.42 -16.06
C THR A 437 -4.72 -14.56 -17.56
N LEU A 438 -5.38 -13.58 -18.20
CA LEU A 438 -5.56 -13.53 -19.65
C LEU A 438 -4.21 -13.45 -20.38
N THR A 439 -3.28 -12.64 -19.86
CA THR A 439 -1.94 -12.52 -20.43
C THR A 439 -1.16 -13.83 -20.29
N LYS A 440 -1.22 -14.49 -19.12
CA LYS A 440 -0.62 -15.80 -18.88
C LYS A 440 -1.13 -16.86 -19.87
N THR A 441 -2.44 -16.91 -20.10
CA THR A 441 -3.06 -17.83 -21.06
C THR A 441 -2.53 -17.57 -22.48
N ARG A 442 -2.48 -16.31 -22.90
CA ARG A 442 -1.94 -15.93 -24.22
C ARG A 442 -0.45 -16.28 -24.36
N LEU A 443 0.36 -16.00 -23.35
CA LEU A 443 1.80 -16.36 -23.35
C LEU A 443 2.00 -17.87 -23.43
N THR A 444 1.17 -18.67 -22.76
CA THR A 444 1.20 -20.13 -22.84
C THR A 444 0.90 -20.63 -24.26
N GLN A 445 -0.08 -20.04 -24.93
CA GLN A 445 -0.39 -20.35 -26.31
C GLN A 445 0.75 -19.94 -27.25
N GLN A 446 1.32 -18.75 -27.06
CA GLN A 446 2.48 -18.28 -27.82
C GLN A 446 3.70 -19.18 -27.61
N GLN A 447 3.98 -19.63 -26.39
CA GLN A 447 5.06 -20.56 -26.07
C GLN A 447 4.91 -21.87 -26.87
N THR A 448 3.68 -22.45 -26.88
CA THR A 448 3.38 -23.67 -27.63
C THR A 448 3.59 -23.42 -29.13
N THR A 449 3.05 -22.33 -29.66
CA THR A 449 3.23 -21.98 -31.08
C THR A 449 4.68 -21.79 -31.46
N PHE A 450 5.48 -21.08 -30.66
CA PHE A 450 6.91 -20.89 -30.93
C PHE A 450 7.69 -22.20 -30.83
N LYS A 451 7.35 -23.09 -29.90
CA LYS A 451 7.95 -24.44 -29.82
C LYS A 451 7.66 -25.25 -31.08
N ASP A 452 6.42 -25.26 -31.54
CA ASP A 452 6.02 -25.96 -32.77
C ASP A 452 6.71 -25.40 -34.01
N LEU A 453 6.75 -24.05 -34.15
CA LEU A 453 7.43 -23.40 -35.26
C LEU A 453 8.94 -23.64 -35.23
N LYS A 454 9.55 -23.64 -34.03
CA LYS A 454 10.95 -23.95 -33.86
C LYS A 454 11.25 -25.41 -34.26
N SER A 455 10.42 -26.35 -33.79
CA SER A 455 10.56 -27.77 -34.16
C SER A 455 10.44 -27.97 -35.67
N LYS A 456 9.39 -27.44 -36.29
CA LYS A 456 9.20 -27.50 -37.76
C LYS A 456 10.35 -26.86 -38.53
N ASN A 457 11.00 -25.85 -38.01
CA ASN A 457 12.14 -25.17 -38.65
C ASN A 457 13.47 -25.91 -38.46
N GLU A 458 13.73 -26.45 -37.27
CA GLU A 458 15.03 -27.01 -36.90
C GLU A 458 15.07 -28.51 -36.94
N ASP A 459 13.97 -29.22 -36.64
CA ASP A 459 13.96 -30.67 -36.45
C ASP A 459 13.67 -31.40 -37.77
N VAL A 460 14.20 -32.57 -37.93
CA VAL A 460 13.92 -33.50 -39.06
C VAL A 460 12.96 -34.57 -38.59
N GLU A 461 12.00 -34.90 -39.42
CA GLU A 461 11.14 -36.07 -39.18
C GLU A 461 11.96 -37.36 -39.33
N LEU A 462 11.93 -38.21 -38.30
CA LEU A 462 12.79 -39.38 -38.21
C LEU A 462 12.52 -40.37 -39.34
N GLU A 463 11.26 -40.45 -39.79
CA GLU A 463 10.85 -41.28 -40.88
C GLU A 463 11.46 -40.85 -42.23
N ASP A 464 11.36 -39.52 -42.50
CA ASP A 464 11.91 -38.96 -43.73
C ASP A 464 13.42 -39.09 -43.82
N ILE A 465 14.12 -38.74 -42.73
CA ILE A 465 15.60 -38.82 -42.73
C ILE A 465 16.11 -40.26 -42.80
N ALA A 466 15.39 -41.23 -42.22
CA ALA A 466 15.76 -42.65 -42.36
C ALA A 466 15.67 -43.14 -43.82
N VAL A 467 14.64 -42.69 -44.57
CA VAL A 467 14.47 -42.95 -46.01
C VAL A 467 15.58 -42.26 -46.81
N ASP A 468 15.85 -40.99 -46.52
CA ASP A 468 16.90 -40.21 -47.19
C ASP A 468 18.29 -40.80 -46.93
N PHE A 469 18.58 -41.26 -45.71
CA PHE A 469 19.82 -41.92 -45.35
C PHE A 469 19.99 -43.24 -46.16
N ALA A 470 18.97 -44.12 -46.18
CA ALA A 470 19.00 -45.34 -46.94
C ALA A 470 19.21 -45.12 -48.44
N ALA A 471 18.53 -44.07 -48.99
CA ALA A 471 18.74 -43.66 -50.35
C ALA A 471 20.16 -43.13 -50.63
N ALA A 472 20.69 -42.30 -49.75
CA ALA A 472 22.04 -41.77 -49.86
C ALA A 472 23.12 -42.86 -49.76
N GLU A 473 22.93 -43.85 -48.87
CA GLU A 473 23.78 -45.04 -48.77
C GLU A 473 23.76 -45.87 -50.06
N THR A 474 22.58 -46.11 -50.60
CA THR A 474 22.41 -46.84 -51.89
C THR A 474 23.12 -46.10 -53.04
N VAL A 475 22.96 -44.80 -53.13
CA VAL A 475 23.59 -43.95 -54.16
C VAL A 475 25.11 -43.94 -53.98
N TYR A 476 25.62 -43.85 -52.76
CA TYR A 476 27.04 -43.88 -52.47
C TYR A 476 27.66 -45.25 -52.86
N ASN A 477 27.04 -46.36 -52.49
CA ASN A 477 27.47 -47.69 -52.84
C ASN A 477 27.47 -47.90 -54.39
N ALA A 478 26.48 -47.43 -55.09
CA ALA A 478 26.38 -47.45 -56.55
C ALA A 478 27.53 -46.58 -57.20
N ALA A 479 27.80 -45.40 -56.63
CA ALA A 479 28.86 -44.51 -57.10
C ALA A 479 30.25 -45.13 -56.96
N ILE A 480 30.50 -45.79 -55.80
CA ILE A 480 31.74 -46.54 -55.61
C ILE A 480 31.90 -47.74 -56.61
N ALA A 481 30.83 -48.52 -56.82
CA ALA A 481 30.78 -49.60 -57.77
C ALA A 481 31.06 -49.13 -59.21
N THR A 482 30.48 -47.96 -59.59
CA THR A 482 30.74 -47.37 -60.91
C THR A 482 32.19 -46.85 -61.03
N ALA A 483 32.73 -46.23 -60.00
CA ALA A 483 34.10 -45.73 -59.94
C ALA A 483 35.10 -46.86 -60.10
N SER A 484 34.87 -47.99 -59.45
CA SER A 484 35.74 -49.18 -59.55
C SER A 484 35.76 -49.74 -60.99
N LYS A 485 34.66 -49.69 -61.69
CA LYS A 485 34.63 -50.13 -63.13
C LYS A 485 35.35 -49.15 -64.04
N THR A 486 35.15 -47.82 -63.82
CA THR A 486 35.76 -46.80 -64.66
C THR A 486 37.28 -46.72 -64.51
N VAL A 487 37.79 -46.89 -63.29
CA VAL A 487 39.23 -46.94 -63.03
C VAL A 487 39.88 -48.20 -63.52
N ARG A 488 39.20 -49.38 -63.50
CA ARG A 488 39.74 -50.65 -63.99
C ARG A 488 39.86 -50.67 -65.53
N GLN A 489 38.92 -50.09 -66.27
CA GLN A 489 39.04 -50.03 -67.73
C GLN A 489 40.16 -49.15 -68.24
N SER A 490 40.61 -48.17 -67.49
CA SER A 490 41.70 -47.28 -67.85
C SER A 490 43.11 -47.91 -67.77
N LEU A 491 43.27 -48.99 -66.98
CA LEU A 491 44.52 -49.71 -66.83
C LEU A 491 44.66 -50.89 -67.73
N LEU A 492 43.52 -51.45 -68.26
CA LEU A 492 43.55 -52.63 -69.13
C LEU A 492 43.59 -52.30 -70.62
N ASP A 493 43.24 -51.08 -71.04
CA ASP A 493 43.29 -50.66 -72.46
C ASP A 493 44.73 -50.20 -72.92
N TYR A 494 45.74 -50.30 -72.10
CA TYR A 494 47.12 -49.87 -72.38
C TYR A 494 48.16 -50.97 -72.23
N LEU A 495 47.73 -52.23 -72.09
CA LEU A 495 48.55 -53.44 -72.23
C LEU A 495 48.11 -54.17 -73.46
#